data_242fc5f94c3b6927d8761290c1ab19a9
#
_entry.id   242fc5f94c3b6927d8761290c1ab19a9
#
_cell.length_a   1.000
_cell.length_b   1.000
_cell.length_c   1.000
_cell.angle_alpha   90.00
_cell.angle_beta   90.00
_cell.angle_gamma   90.00
#
_symmetry.space_group_name_H-M   'P 1'
#
loop_
_entity.id
_entity.type
_entity.pdbx_description
1 polymer ?
#
loop_
_entity_poly.entity_id
_entity_poly.type
_entity_poly.pdbx_seq_one_letter_code
_entity_poly.pdbx_strand_id
1 'polypeptide(L)'
;PDRFDALGLEGAIDKALCRKVWIKNGAYIIIDQTEALTTIDVNTGKYVGTDNLQETITATNCEAAKEIARQLRLRDISGIIIIDFIDMDESGDKEKVIETLKEELRKDRTKSNVLGITQLGLVEMTRKKSRKCISNVLQTTCPYCNGSGRVISAETMLLKVRKKIMRSFATESCTGYLLQVHPDIAKMIYENTTESAPILPREQGRSIW
;
A
#
# COMPACT_ATOMS: atom_id res chain seq x y z
N PRO A 1 -24.95 -5.76 -24.47
CA PRO A 1 -23.97 -5.67 -23.38
C PRO A 1 -22.82 -6.64 -23.65
N ASP A 2 -21.60 -6.16 -23.47
CA ASP A 2 -20.41 -6.97 -23.59
C ASP A 2 -20.51 -8.14 -22.57
N ARG A 3 -19.95 -9.30 -22.94
CA ARG A 3 -19.92 -10.47 -22.04
C ARG A 3 -19.13 -10.20 -20.75
N PHE A 4 -18.16 -9.29 -20.80
CA PHE A 4 -17.39 -8.86 -19.65
C PHE A 4 -18.27 -8.13 -18.62
N ASP A 5 -19.10 -7.20 -19.09
CA ASP A 5 -20.04 -6.45 -18.24
C ASP A 5 -21.09 -7.37 -17.62
N ALA A 6 -21.66 -8.27 -18.44
CA ALA A 6 -22.69 -9.22 -18.00
C ALA A 6 -22.20 -10.17 -16.89
N LEU A 7 -20.91 -10.49 -16.86
CA LEU A 7 -20.28 -11.36 -15.87
C LEU A 7 -19.62 -10.58 -14.71
N GLY A 8 -19.65 -9.26 -14.73
CA GLY A 8 -19.03 -8.40 -13.71
C GLY A 8 -17.50 -8.55 -13.61
N LEU A 9 -16.85 -8.92 -14.71
CA LEU A 9 -15.41 -9.23 -14.73
C LEU A 9 -14.54 -7.99 -14.48
N GLU A 10 -14.93 -6.83 -14.96
CA GLU A 10 -14.23 -5.56 -14.67
C GLU A 10 -14.13 -5.29 -13.18
N GLY A 11 -15.26 -5.33 -12.46
CA GLY A 11 -15.27 -5.14 -11.01
C GLY A 11 -14.51 -6.23 -10.24
N ALA A 12 -14.40 -7.45 -10.79
CA ALA A 12 -13.58 -8.51 -10.20
C ALA A 12 -12.09 -8.26 -10.39
N ILE A 13 -11.68 -7.74 -11.56
CA ILE A 13 -10.31 -7.34 -11.87
C ILE A 13 -9.88 -6.16 -10.97
N ASP A 14 -10.72 -5.12 -10.87
CA ASP A 14 -10.44 -3.97 -10.00
C ASP A 14 -10.24 -4.39 -8.54
N LYS A 15 -11.10 -5.27 -8.02
CA LYS A 15 -10.93 -5.85 -6.68
C LYS A 15 -9.63 -6.66 -6.55
N ALA A 16 -9.24 -7.38 -7.60
CA ALA A 16 -7.98 -8.13 -7.62
C ALA A 16 -6.73 -7.23 -7.68
N LEU A 17 -6.86 -5.97 -8.06
CA LEU A 17 -5.79 -4.98 -8.05
C LEU A 17 -5.74 -4.15 -6.76
N CYS A 18 -6.80 -4.21 -5.92
CA CYS A 18 -6.82 -3.49 -4.66
C CYS A 18 -5.80 -4.04 -3.66
N ARG A 19 -5.08 -3.14 -2.99
CA ARG A 19 -4.16 -3.48 -1.89
C ARG A 19 -4.90 -4.11 -0.70
N LYS A 20 -6.10 -3.59 -0.37
CA LYS A 20 -6.95 -4.04 0.74
C LYS A 20 -8.04 -4.98 0.26
N VAL A 21 -8.18 -6.12 0.93
CA VAL A 21 -9.21 -7.12 0.65
C VAL A 21 -10.02 -7.39 1.91
N TRP A 22 -11.33 -7.20 1.83
CA TRP A 22 -12.25 -7.46 2.93
C TRP A 22 -12.56 -8.95 3.05
N ILE A 23 -12.67 -9.44 4.29
CA ILE A 23 -13.07 -10.79 4.65
C ILE A 23 -14.52 -10.76 5.15
N LYS A 24 -15.20 -11.91 5.11
CA LYS A 24 -16.64 -12.02 5.40
C LYS A 24 -17.07 -11.48 6.76
N ASN A 25 -16.22 -11.55 7.76
CA ASN A 25 -16.50 -11.13 9.14
C ASN A 25 -16.16 -9.66 9.43
N GLY A 26 -15.92 -8.84 8.40
CA GLY A 26 -15.56 -7.44 8.55
C GLY A 26 -14.08 -7.18 8.86
N ALA A 27 -13.27 -8.23 8.97
CA ALA A 27 -11.82 -8.15 8.96
C ALA A 27 -11.30 -7.90 7.52
N TYR A 28 -10.03 -7.63 7.37
CA TYR A 28 -9.41 -7.41 6.07
C TYR A 28 -7.96 -7.81 6.07
N ILE A 29 -7.46 -8.09 4.88
CA ILE A 29 -6.03 -8.30 4.63
C ILE A 29 -5.47 -7.15 3.80
N ILE A 30 -4.21 -6.82 4.05
CA ILE A 30 -3.41 -5.89 3.24
C ILE A 30 -2.34 -6.71 2.51
N ILE A 31 -2.24 -6.56 1.21
CA ILE A 31 -1.26 -7.26 0.38
C ILE A 31 -0.30 -6.24 -0.20
N ASP A 32 0.96 -6.30 0.20
CA ASP A 32 2.04 -5.43 -0.28
C ASP A 32 3.10 -6.25 -1.01
N GLN A 33 3.29 -5.94 -2.28
CA GLN A 33 4.33 -6.54 -3.10
C GLN A 33 5.53 -5.59 -3.15
N THR A 34 6.68 -6.08 -2.69
CA THR A 34 7.96 -5.40 -2.86
C THR A 34 8.77 -6.06 -3.99
N GLU A 35 9.96 -5.55 -4.25
CA GLU A 35 10.88 -6.15 -5.23
C GLU A 35 11.32 -7.56 -4.82
N ALA A 36 11.52 -7.79 -3.51
CA ALA A 36 12.09 -9.03 -2.97
C ALA A 36 11.04 -10.06 -2.53
N LEU A 37 9.93 -9.62 -1.96
CA LEU A 37 8.94 -10.50 -1.33
C LEU A 37 7.54 -9.84 -1.29
N THR A 38 6.52 -10.65 -1.01
CA THR A 38 5.17 -10.15 -0.72
C THR A 38 4.91 -10.26 0.78
N THR A 39 4.40 -9.20 1.39
CA THR A 39 3.89 -9.22 2.76
C THR A 39 2.37 -9.18 2.76
N ILE A 40 1.77 -9.92 3.68
CA ILE A 40 0.32 -9.95 3.88
C ILE A 40 0.05 -9.75 5.37
N ASP A 41 -0.70 -8.70 5.69
CA ASP A 41 -1.05 -8.31 7.06
C ASP A 41 -2.55 -8.52 7.27
N VAL A 42 -2.93 -9.17 8.38
CA VAL A 42 -4.32 -9.50 8.75
C VAL A 42 -4.81 -8.56 9.84
N ASN A 43 -5.93 -7.90 9.61
CA ASN A 43 -6.51 -6.93 10.52
C ASN A 43 -7.95 -7.30 10.89
N THR A 44 -8.32 -7.18 12.18
CA THR A 44 -9.67 -7.47 12.70
C THR A 44 -10.74 -6.49 12.19
N GLY A 45 -10.34 -5.30 11.71
CA GLY A 45 -11.28 -4.23 11.38
C GLY A 45 -12.02 -3.72 12.62
N LYS A 46 -13.35 -3.61 12.52
CA LYS A 46 -14.21 -3.17 13.64
C LYS A 46 -14.82 -4.35 14.43
N TYR A 47 -14.50 -5.58 14.06
CA TYR A 47 -15.08 -6.75 14.69
C TYR A 47 -14.35 -7.07 15.99
N VAL A 48 -14.98 -6.74 17.09
CA VAL A 48 -14.56 -7.12 18.45
C VAL A 48 -15.60 -8.14 18.93
N GLY A 49 -15.22 -9.41 18.94
CA GLY A 49 -16.09 -10.49 19.45
C GLY A 49 -16.48 -10.23 20.92
N THR A 50 -17.72 -10.60 21.28
CA THR A 50 -18.31 -10.22 22.58
C THR A 50 -17.99 -11.20 23.71
N ASP A 51 -17.79 -12.51 23.47
CA ASP A 51 -17.76 -13.50 24.54
C ASP A 51 -16.48 -14.35 24.60
N ASN A 52 -15.77 -14.55 23.51
CA ASN A 52 -14.48 -15.26 23.49
C ASN A 52 -13.54 -14.65 22.43
N LEU A 53 -12.64 -13.78 22.90
CA LEU A 53 -11.72 -13.05 22.03
C LEU A 53 -10.80 -14.00 21.26
N GLN A 54 -10.26 -15.03 21.92
CA GLN A 54 -9.31 -15.99 21.31
C GLN A 54 -9.96 -16.83 20.20
N GLU A 55 -11.14 -17.37 20.45
CA GLU A 55 -11.88 -18.11 19.41
C GLU A 55 -12.21 -17.23 18.21
N THR A 56 -12.57 -15.97 18.46
CA THR A 56 -12.86 -14.99 17.40
C THR A 56 -11.61 -14.67 16.58
N ILE A 57 -10.45 -14.50 17.21
CA ILE A 57 -9.16 -14.27 16.55
C ILE A 57 -8.81 -15.48 15.68
N THR A 58 -8.87 -16.68 16.24
CA THR A 58 -8.55 -17.92 15.53
C THR A 58 -9.48 -18.13 14.33
N ALA A 59 -10.77 -17.92 14.50
CA ALA A 59 -11.76 -18.01 13.40
C ALA A 59 -11.45 -16.96 12.30
N THR A 60 -11.11 -15.73 12.70
CA THR A 60 -10.75 -14.66 11.77
C THR A 60 -9.48 -15.01 10.99
N ASN A 61 -8.45 -15.52 11.67
CA ASN A 61 -7.21 -15.96 11.02
C ASN A 61 -7.43 -17.13 10.07
N CYS A 62 -8.31 -18.09 10.41
CA CYS A 62 -8.68 -19.18 9.51
C CYS A 62 -9.40 -18.67 8.25
N GLU A 63 -10.32 -17.71 8.38
CA GLU A 63 -10.97 -17.09 7.20
C GLU A 63 -9.97 -16.27 6.40
N ALA A 64 -9.05 -15.56 7.05
CA ALA A 64 -7.94 -14.87 6.38
C ALA A 64 -7.05 -15.84 5.60
N ALA A 65 -6.69 -16.98 6.18
CA ALA A 65 -5.88 -18.01 5.52
C ALA A 65 -6.54 -18.51 4.22
N LYS A 66 -7.86 -18.75 4.23
CA LYS A 66 -8.64 -19.13 3.05
C LYS A 66 -8.60 -18.04 1.98
N GLU A 67 -8.84 -16.80 2.39
CA GLU A 67 -8.84 -15.67 1.46
C GLU A 67 -7.44 -15.40 0.91
N ILE A 68 -6.39 -15.48 1.73
CA ILE A 68 -4.99 -15.36 1.29
C ILE A 68 -4.70 -16.38 0.20
N ALA A 69 -4.97 -17.66 0.44
CA ALA A 69 -4.75 -18.71 -0.57
C ALA A 69 -5.52 -18.42 -1.87
N ARG A 70 -6.76 -17.88 -1.78
CA ARG A 70 -7.54 -17.45 -2.93
C ARG A 70 -6.88 -16.28 -3.67
N GLN A 71 -6.40 -15.27 -2.95
CA GLN A 71 -5.74 -14.09 -3.52
C GLN A 71 -4.41 -14.44 -4.18
N LEU A 72 -3.62 -15.34 -3.61
CA LEU A 72 -2.38 -15.83 -4.21
C LEU A 72 -2.63 -16.45 -5.59
N ARG A 73 -3.70 -17.26 -5.71
CA ARG A 73 -4.10 -17.85 -7.01
C ARG A 73 -4.62 -16.80 -7.98
N LEU A 74 -5.54 -15.93 -7.51
CA LEU A 74 -6.22 -14.94 -8.34
C LEU A 74 -5.24 -13.94 -8.96
N ARG A 75 -4.28 -13.48 -8.15
CA ARG A 75 -3.29 -12.46 -8.54
C ARG A 75 -2.02 -13.05 -9.13
N ASP A 76 -1.86 -14.37 -9.09
CA ASP A 76 -0.63 -15.10 -9.42
C ASP A 76 0.60 -14.57 -8.65
N ILE A 77 0.42 -14.29 -7.36
CA ILE A 77 1.50 -13.87 -6.47
C ILE A 77 2.43 -15.05 -6.26
N SER A 78 3.74 -14.83 -6.38
CA SER A 78 4.76 -15.88 -6.33
C SER A 78 6.06 -15.37 -5.70
N GLY A 79 6.98 -16.28 -5.39
CA GLY A 79 8.22 -16.00 -4.69
C GLY A 79 8.08 -16.19 -3.19
N ILE A 80 8.79 -15.39 -2.41
CA ILE A 80 8.73 -15.38 -0.95
C ILE A 80 7.51 -14.61 -0.50
N ILE A 81 6.75 -15.17 0.43
CA ILE A 81 5.53 -14.56 0.98
C ILE A 81 5.61 -14.68 2.49
N ILE A 82 5.42 -13.56 3.17
CA ILE A 82 5.37 -13.47 4.64
C ILE A 82 3.96 -13.04 5.03
N ILE A 83 3.36 -13.77 5.96
CA ILE A 83 2.00 -13.48 6.42
C ILE A 83 2.05 -13.17 7.90
N ASP A 84 1.50 -12.02 8.26
CA ASP A 84 1.31 -11.56 9.63
C ASP A 84 -0.15 -11.78 10.02
N PHE A 85 -0.41 -12.85 10.78
CA PHE A 85 -1.72 -13.14 11.33
C PHE A 85 -1.93 -12.37 12.63
N ILE A 86 -3.18 -12.17 13.01
CA ILE A 86 -3.52 -11.59 14.32
C ILE A 86 -2.92 -12.50 15.40
N ASP A 87 -2.27 -11.89 16.40
CA ASP A 87 -1.60 -12.62 17.48
C ASP A 87 -2.50 -13.66 18.14
N MET A 88 -1.95 -14.84 18.34
CA MET A 88 -2.58 -15.98 19.00
C MET A 88 -1.70 -16.47 20.12
N ASP A 89 -2.26 -16.64 21.31
CA ASP A 89 -1.51 -17.08 22.50
C ASP A 89 -1.24 -18.59 22.46
N GLU A 90 -2.23 -19.39 22.07
CA GLU A 90 -2.15 -20.85 22.11
C GLU A 90 -1.49 -21.44 20.86
N SER A 91 -0.60 -22.41 21.07
CA SER A 91 0.06 -23.12 19.96
C SER A 91 -0.92 -23.90 19.09
N GLY A 92 -1.98 -24.47 19.68
CA GLY A 92 -3.01 -25.20 18.97
C GLY A 92 -3.78 -24.33 17.96
N ASP A 93 -4.02 -23.07 18.27
CA ASP A 93 -4.67 -22.11 17.38
C ASP A 93 -3.76 -21.78 16.19
N LYS A 94 -2.47 -21.58 16.44
CA LYS A 94 -1.46 -21.36 15.39
C LYS A 94 -1.38 -22.53 14.42
N GLU A 95 -1.38 -23.76 14.95
CA GLU A 95 -1.37 -24.98 14.13
C GLU A 95 -2.64 -25.10 13.27
N LYS A 96 -3.81 -24.79 13.83
CA LYS A 96 -5.09 -24.80 13.11
C LYS A 96 -5.11 -23.81 11.94
N VAL A 97 -4.59 -22.59 12.12
CA VAL A 97 -4.51 -21.57 11.06
C VAL A 97 -3.56 -22.04 9.96
N ILE A 98 -2.38 -22.59 10.31
CA ILE A 98 -1.43 -23.12 9.33
C ILE A 98 -2.02 -24.28 8.55
N GLU A 99 -2.69 -25.21 9.22
CA GLU A 99 -3.28 -26.36 8.53
C GLU A 99 -4.39 -25.89 7.55
N THR A 100 -5.23 -24.93 7.99
CA THR A 100 -6.24 -24.30 7.11
C THR A 100 -5.56 -23.68 5.87
N LEU A 101 -4.46 -22.95 6.06
CA LEU A 101 -3.71 -22.37 4.94
C LEU A 101 -3.16 -23.44 3.99
N LYS A 102 -2.55 -24.50 4.54
CA LYS A 102 -2.01 -25.61 3.74
C LYS A 102 -3.11 -26.34 2.96
N GLU A 103 -4.26 -26.58 3.56
CA GLU A 103 -5.40 -27.22 2.90
C GLU A 103 -5.91 -26.38 1.71
N GLU A 104 -6.04 -25.07 1.90
CA GLU A 104 -6.48 -24.18 0.84
C GLU A 104 -5.44 -24.05 -0.29
N LEU A 105 -4.15 -24.09 0.04
CA LEU A 105 -3.08 -24.09 -0.94
C LEU A 105 -2.99 -25.41 -1.74
N ARG A 106 -3.44 -26.54 -1.20
CA ARG A 106 -3.54 -27.81 -1.96
C ARG A 106 -4.48 -27.71 -3.17
N LYS A 107 -5.42 -26.76 -3.16
CA LYS A 107 -6.32 -26.50 -4.29
C LYS A 107 -5.62 -25.73 -5.44
N ASP A 108 -4.42 -25.24 -5.19
CA ASP A 108 -3.64 -24.51 -6.18
C ASP A 108 -2.85 -25.50 -7.09
N ARG A 109 -2.88 -25.26 -8.40
CA ARG A 109 -2.05 -26.01 -9.36
C ARG A 109 -0.57 -25.69 -9.25
N THR A 110 -0.24 -24.52 -8.70
CA THR A 110 1.13 -24.05 -8.52
C THR A 110 1.66 -24.53 -7.17
N LYS A 111 2.84 -25.15 -7.20
CA LYS A 111 3.48 -25.68 -5.99
C LYS A 111 3.78 -24.54 -5.00
N SER A 112 3.24 -24.67 -3.79
CA SER A 112 3.51 -23.82 -2.65
C SER A 112 4.12 -24.64 -1.51
N ASN A 113 4.96 -24.00 -0.70
CA ASN A 113 5.58 -24.62 0.47
C ASN A 113 5.46 -23.67 1.66
N VAL A 114 4.73 -24.07 2.69
CA VAL A 114 4.62 -23.35 3.97
C VAL A 114 5.71 -23.89 4.89
N LEU A 115 6.70 -23.05 5.22
CA LEU A 115 7.87 -23.43 6.03
C LEU A 115 7.53 -23.54 7.51
N GLY A 116 6.71 -22.62 8.01
CA GLY A 116 6.27 -22.62 9.41
C GLY A 116 6.03 -21.21 9.93
N ILE A 117 6.00 -21.09 11.26
CA ILE A 117 5.93 -19.82 11.99
C ILE A 117 7.32 -19.47 12.50
N THR A 118 7.75 -18.23 12.28
CA THR A 118 8.99 -17.69 12.81
C THR A 118 8.89 -17.42 14.31
N GLN A 119 10.03 -17.13 14.95
CA GLN A 119 10.06 -16.68 16.35
C GLN A 119 9.30 -15.37 16.58
N LEU A 120 9.10 -14.56 15.52
CA LEU A 120 8.33 -13.32 15.56
C LEU A 120 6.81 -13.53 15.32
N GLY A 121 6.34 -14.77 15.17
CA GLY A 121 4.93 -15.06 14.90
C GLY A 121 4.51 -15.01 13.43
N LEU A 122 5.43 -14.69 12.52
CA LEU A 122 5.13 -14.56 11.09
C LEU A 122 5.13 -15.92 10.39
N VAL A 123 4.18 -16.15 9.50
CA VAL A 123 4.16 -17.35 8.67
C VAL A 123 5.00 -17.14 7.41
N GLU A 124 5.96 -18.02 7.21
CA GLU A 124 6.82 -18.02 6.02
C GLU A 124 6.35 -19.05 5.01
N MET A 125 6.21 -18.63 3.78
CA MET A 125 5.92 -19.54 2.68
C MET A 125 6.59 -19.12 1.37
N THR A 126 6.68 -20.06 0.45
CA THR A 126 7.09 -19.82 -0.92
C THR A 126 6.05 -20.36 -1.89
N ARG A 127 5.85 -19.67 -3.00
CA ARG A 127 5.04 -20.13 -4.14
C ARG A 127 5.85 -20.05 -5.43
N LYS A 128 5.89 -21.15 -6.18
CA LYS A 128 6.66 -21.22 -7.42
C LYS A 128 6.19 -20.15 -8.42
N LYS A 129 7.10 -19.42 -9.02
CA LYS A 129 6.80 -18.45 -10.07
C LYS A 129 6.39 -19.18 -11.35
N SER A 130 5.14 -19.00 -11.79
CA SER A 130 4.61 -19.58 -13.02
C SER A 130 4.38 -18.54 -14.10
N ARG A 131 3.86 -17.39 -13.73
CA ARG A 131 3.51 -16.27 -14.63
C ARG A 131 3.86 -14.92 -13.99
N LYS A 132 3.61 -13.84 -14.72
CA LYS A 132 3.64 -12.49 -14.14
C LYS A 132 2.40 -12.27 -13.31
N CYS A 133 2.56 -11.62 -12.15
CA CYS A 133 1.44 -11.19 -11.32
C CYS A 133 0.51 -10.25 -12.11
N ILE A 134 -0.78 -10.31 -11.83
CA ILE A 134 -1.80 -9.50 -12.52
C ILE A 134 -1.50 -7.99 -12.46
N SER A 135 -0.98 -7.49 -11.36
CA SER A 135 -0.56 -6.09 -11.21
C SER A 135 0.54 -5.70 -12.20
N ASN A 136 1.52 -6.59 -12.43
CA ASN A 136 2.62 -6.34 -13.38
C ASN A 136 2.18 -6.39 -14.85
N VAL A 137 0.97 -6.89 -15.12
CA VAL A 137 0.39 -6.95 -16.47
C VAL A 137 -0.51 -5.75 -16.72
N LEU A 138 -1.30 -5.35 -15.72
CA LEU A 138 -2.36 -4.36 -15.87
C LEU A 138 -2.02 -2.96 -15.32
N GLN A 139 -0.94 -2.83 -14.54
CA GLN A 139 -0.56 -1.56 -13.91
C GLN A 139 0.84 -1.14 -14.33
N THR A 140 1.10 0.16 -14.27
CA THR A 140 2.42 0.78 -14.46
C THR A 140 2.82 1.52 -13.20
N THR A 141 4.12 1.73 -13.01
CA THR A 141 4.63 2.51 -11.89
C THR A 141 4.11 3.94 -11.95
N CYS A 142 3.62 4.47 -10.84
CA CYS A 142 3.13 5.84 -10.76
C CYS A 142 4.25 6.84 -11.07
N PRO A 143 4.09 7.73 -12.07
CA PRO A 143 5.13 8.69 -12.46
C PRO A 143 5.38 9.78 -11.40
N TYR A 144 4.42 10.02 -10.49
CA TYR A 144 4.57 11.01 -9.43
C TYR A 144 5.47 10.55 -8.29
N CYS A 145 5.27 9.33 -7.80
CA CYS A 145 6.01 8.80 -6.65
C CYS A 145 7.04 7.72 -7.03
N ASN A 146 7.15 7.35 -8.31
CA ASN A 146 8.02 6.27 -8.79
C ASN A 146 7.86 4.96 -7.99
N GLY A 147 6.63 4.66 -7.58
CA GLY A 147 6.30 3.46 -6.80
C GLY A 147 6.50 3.58 -5.28
N SER A 148 7.01 4.72 -4.77
CA SER A 148 7.24 4.90 -3.32
C SER A 148 5.96 5.07 -2.49
N GLY A 149 4.83 5.40 -3.14
CA GLY A 149 3.56 5.73 -2.46
C GLY A 149 3.58 7.05 -1.68
N ARG A 150 4.69 7.82 -1.76
CA ARG A 150 4.87 9.09 -1.04
C ARG A 150 5.38 10.17 -1.98
N VAL A 151 4.95 11.39 -1.74
CA VAL A 151 5.43 12.59 -2.41
C VAL A 151 5.91 13.60 -1.38
N ILE A 152 6.70 14.58 -1.81
CA ILE A 152 7.17 15.66 -0.92
C ILE A 152 5.95 16.48 -0.48
N SER A 153 5.87 16.80 0.83
CA SER A 153 4.78 17.62 1.36
C SER A 153 4.81 19.04 0.78
N ALA A 154 3.65 19.70 0.78
CA ALA A 154 3.52 21.07 0.28
C ALA A 154 4.43 22.04 1.03
N GLU A 155 4.52 21.90 2.37
CA GLU A 155 5.42 22.72 3.19
C GLU A 155 6.88 22.50 2.83
N THR A 156 7.31 21.24 2.65
CA THR A 156 8.69 20.94 2.24
C THR A 156 8.98 21.48 0.84
N MET A 157 7.99 21.41 -0.06
CA MET A 157 8.14 21.98 -1.40
C MET A 157 8.27 23.49 -1.35
N LEU A 158 7.46 24.18 -0.53
CA LEU A 158 7.56 25.62 -0.32
C LEU A 158 8.94 26.03 0.20
N LEU A 159 9.51 25.29 1.16
CA LEU A 159 10.87 25.53 1.64
C LEU A 159 11.92 25.35 0.53
N LYS A 160 11.76 24.36 -0.36
CA LYS A 160 12.64 24.16 -1.51
C LYS A 160 12.53 25.32 -2.52
N VAL A 161 11.32 25.77 -2.80
CA VAL A 161 11.04 26.93 -3.66
C VAL A 161 11.75 28.17 -3.08
N ARG A 162 11.52 28.47 -1.80
CA ARG A 162 12.18 29.58 -1.10
C ARG A 162 13.71 29.52 -1.21
N LYS A 163 14.31 28.36 -0.94
CA LYS A 163 15.76 28.18 -1.06
C LYS A 163 16.26 28.37 -2.50
N LYS A 164 15.50 27.93 -3.50
CA LYS A 164 15.84 28.10 -4.90
C LYS A 164 15.83 29.58 -5.29
N ILE A 165 14.80 30.34 -4.91
CA ILE A 165 14.70 31.77 -5.14
C ILE A 165 15.87 32.51 -4.50
N MET A 166 16.19 32.22 -3.23
CA MET A 166 17.33 32.84 -2.55
C MET A 166 18.68 32.60 -3.27
N ARG A 167 18.86 31.38 -3.78
CA ARG A 167 20.07 31.06 -4.57
C ARG A 167 20.11 31.84 -5.87
N SER A 168 18.98 31.90 -6.61
CA SER A 168 18.90 32.68 -7.85
C SER A 168 19.17 34.17 -7.60
N PHE A 169 18.66 34.75 -6.51
CA PHE A 169 18.98 36.13 -6.12
C PHE A 169 20.45 36.35 -5.93
N ALA A 170 21.19 35.37 -5.38
CA ALA A 170 22.64 35.50 -5.15
C ALA A 170 23.51 35.32 -6.43
N THR A 171 22.99 34.61 -7.45
CA THR A 171 23.77 34.19 -8.62
C THR A 171 23.35 34.89 -9.92
N GLU A 172 22.14 35.41 -10.00
CA GLU A 172 21.57 35.97 -11.22
C GLU A 172 21.22 37.45 -11.03
N SER A 173 21.51 38.28 -12.05
CA SER A 173 21.26 39.72 -12.04
C SER A 173 19.96 40.11 -12.81
N CYS A 174 18.93 39.27 -12.73
CA CYS A 174 17.61 39.55 -13.37
C CYS A 174 16.72 40.41 -12.47
N THR A 175 15.80 41.16 -13.10
CA THR A 175 14.88 42.08 -12.42
C THR A 175 13.57 41.39 -11.96
N GLY A 176 13.31 40.17 -12.39
CA GLY A 176 12.10 39.43 -12.01
C GLY A 176 12.21 37.93 -12.25
N TYR A 177 11.41 37.19 -11.52
CA TYR A 177 11.28 35.74 -11.62
C TYR A 177 9.83 35.35 -11.87
N LEU A 178 9.59 34.44 -12.80
CA LEU A 178 8.30 33.79 -12.97
C LEU A 178 8.31 32.45 -12.20
N LEU A 179 7.48 32.35 -11.18
CA LEU A 179 7.35 31.17 -10.34
C LEU A 179 6.17 30.31 -10.80
N GLN A 180 6.47 29.21 -11.47
CA GLN A 180 5.46 28.21 -11.87
C GLN A 180 5.39 27.10 -10.80
N VAL A 181 4.27 26.99 -10.10
CA VAL A 181 4.06 26.01 -9.02
C VAL A 181 2.67 25.38 -9.13
N HIS A 182 2.48 24.25 -8.44
CA HIS A 182 1.17 23.64 -8.30
C HIS A 182 0.18 24.58 -7.59
N PRO A 183 -1.13 24.57 -7.95
CA PRO A 183 -2.13 25.46 -7.31
C PRO A 183 -2.13 25.43 -5.79
N ASP A 184 -1.95 24.26 -5.16
CA ASP A 184 -1.90 24.15 -3.70
C ASP A 184 -0.71 24.91 -3.10
N ILE A 185 0.44 24.92 -3.76
CA ILE A 185 1.61 25.69 -3.33
C ILE A 185 1.36 27.18 -3.52
N ALA A 186 0.75 27.57 -4.65
CA ALA A 186 0.37 28.96 -4.89
C ALA A 186 -0.60 29.46 -3.79
N LYS A 187 -1.62 28.68 -3.46
CA LYS A 187 -2.57 28.99 -2.39
C LYS A 187 -1.86 29.18 -1.04
N MET A 188 -0.95 28.28 -0.66
CA MET A 188 -0.16 28.41 0.55
C MET A 188 0.68 29.71 0.58
N ILE A 189 1.25 30.11 -0.57
CA ILE A 189 2.02 31.35 -0.67
C ILE A 189 1.10 32.57 -0.43
N TYR A 190 -0.06 32.61 -1.06
CA TYR A 190 -1.02 33.72 -0.94
C TYR A 190 -1.64 33.81 0.46
N GLU A 191 -2.10 32.70 1.03
CA GLU A 191 -2.79 32.67 2.32
C GLU A 191 -1.87 32.98 3.51
N ASN A 192 -0.60 32.63 3.41
CA ASN A 192 0.35 32.81 4.52
C ASN A 192 1.34 33.99 4.30
N THR A 193 1.21 34.74 3.23
CA THR A 193 2.05 35.93 2.98
C THR A 193 1.40 37.15 3.59
N THR A 194 2.03 37.73 4.61
CA THR A 194 1.67 39.06 5.15
C THR A 194 2.74 40.08 4.76
N GLU A 195 2.41 41.37 4.80
CA GLU A 195 3.38 42.44 4.49
C GLU A 195 4.60 42.40 5.43
N SER A 196 4.37 42.04 6.69
CA SER A 196 5.41 41.99 7.75
C SER A 196 6.21 40.69 7.77
N ALA A 197 5.68 39.57 7.20
CA ALA A 197 6.31 38.27 7.20
C ALA A 197 6.05 37.52 5.87
N PRO A 198 6.73 37.91 4.78
CA PRO A 198 6.55 37.25 3.50
C PRO A 198 7.17 35.84 3.51
N ILE A 199 6.39 34.87 3.02
CA ILE A 199 6.86 33.48 2.89
C ILE A 199 7.99 33.36 1.85
N LEU A 200 7.88 34.10 0.75
CA LEU A 200 8.94 34.17 -0.25
C LEU A 200 9.92 35.30 0.08
N PRO A 201 11.21 35.14 -0.22
CA PRO A 201 12.19 36.18 -0.02
C PRO A 201 11.87 37.39 -0.89
N ARG A 202 12.05 38.57 -0.33
CA ARG A 202 11.95 39.86 -1.07
C ARG A 202 13.33 40.46 -1.18
N GLU A 203 13.63 40.98 -2.36
CA GLU A 203 14.86 41.76 -2.60
C GLU A 203 14.47 43.05 -3.31
N GLN A 204 15.09 44.17 -2.94
CA GLN A 204 14.80 45.47 -3.54
C GLN A 204 15.10 45.45 -5.04
N GLY A 205 14.10 45.89 -5.86
CA GLY A 205 14.21 45.93 -7.31
C GLY A 205 13.98 44.61 -8.04
N ARG A 206 13.57 43.54 -7.32
CA ARG A 206 13.24 42.25 -7.95
C ARG A 206 11.83 41.82 -7.62
N SER A 207 11.09 41.40 -8.63
CA SER A 207 9.71 40.93 -8.52
C SER A 207 9.63 39.42 -8.73
N ILE A 208 8.72 38.75 -7.98
CA ILE A 208 8.34 37.34 -8.17
C ILE A 208 6.88 37.34 -8.61
N TRP A 209 6.61 36.70 -9.74
CA TRP A 209 5.29 36.59 -10.37
C TRP A 209 4.80 35.15 -10.33
#